data_0c4554aba0e6ec412c03a2fd55c5440d
#
_entry.id   0c4554aba0e6ec412c03a2fd55c5440d
#
_cell.length_a   1.000
_cell.length_b   1.000
_cell.length_c   1.000
_cell.angle_alpha   90.00
_cell.angle_beta   90.00
_cell.angle_gamma   90.00
#
_symmetry.space_group_name_H-M   'P 1'
#
loop_
_entity.id
_entity.type
_entity.pdbx_description
1 polymer ?
#
loop_
_entity_poly.entity_id
_entity_poly.type
_entity_poly.pdbx_seq_one_letter_code
_entity_poly.pdbx_strand_id
1 'polypeptide(L)'
;PGGGWYSRLLGMYLGPRGRLVGLYFNPNVGPFDDKTRQGIRDGAVKFPEQVAGWSGQPADRFGALTLDAIPDAEKGTFDRILVMRMVHNMHRFGMAFDNLTRMRSLLKDDGMIGVEQHRARPGTPYAYANGDKGYMTEKDVIALFEAHGFQLAGRSQANANPADPADWPDGVWTLPPAFAKKDVDRARYEAIGESDRMTLLFRKRP
;
A
#
# COMPACT_ATOMS: atom_id res chain seq x y z
N PRO A 1 6.40 -5.78 2.08
CA PRO A 1 6.45 -4.81 3.18
C PRO A 1 5.21 -4.89 4.08
N GLY A 2 5.22 -4.17 5.20
CA GLY A 2 4.25 -4.32 6.27
C GLY A 2 4.41 -5.68 6.94
N GLY A 3 3.32 -6.26 7.46
CA GLY A 3 3.33 -7.60 8.09
C GLY A 3 3.48 -8.78 7.12
N GLY A 4 3.66 -8.53 5.82
CA GLY A 4 3.97 -9.54 4.80
C GLY A 4 2.79 -10.37 4.28
N TRP A 5 1.57 -10.13 4.74
CA TRP A 5 0.40 -10.93 4.34
C TRP A 5 0.21 -10.99 2.81
N TYR A 6 0.19 -9.83 2.15
CA TYR A 6 0.10 -9.77 0.68
C TYR A 6 1.32 -10.39 -0.01
N SER A 7 2.52 -10.16 0.53
CA SER A 7 3.76 -10.72 -0.03
C SER A 7 3.77 -12.24 0.03
N ARG A 8 3.25 -12.83 1.12
CA ARG A 8 3.06 -14.28 1.27
C ARG A 8 2.15 -14.83 0.18
N LEU A 9 0.96 -14.24 0.02
CA LEU A 9 0.00 -14.69 -1.01
C LEU A 9 0.57 -14.54 -2.42
N LEU A 10 1.16 -13.39 -2.73
CA LEU A 10 1.75 -13.13 -4.03
C LEU A 10 2.92 -14.08 -4.33
N GLY A 11 3.78 -14.35 -3.33
CA GLY A 11 4.87 -15.30 -3.48
C GLY A 11 4.41 -16.71 -3.84
N MET A 12 3.28 -17.16 -3.26
CA MET A 12 2.66 -18.44 -3.59
C MET A 12 1.99 -18.43 -4.99
N TYR A 13 1.41 -17.29 -5.38
CA TYR A 13 0.63 -17.16 -6.61
C TYR A 13 1.49 -16.94 -7.86
N LEU A 14 2.72 -16.49 -7.70
CA LEU A 14 3.63 -16.24 -8.82
C LEU A 14 3.89 -17.51 -9.63
N GLY A 15 3.62 -17.42 -10.94
CA GLY A 15 4.01 -18.46 -11.87
C GLY A 15 5.53 -18.63 -11.98
N PRO A 16 6.03 -19.65 -12.69
CA PRO A 16 7.45 -20.07 -12.65
C PRO A 16 8.44 -18.99 -13.13
N ARG A 17 7.98 -17.99 -13.88
CA ARG A 17 8.80 -16.89 -14.41
C ARG A 17 8.60 -15.57 -13.67
N GLY A 18 7.71 -15.53 -12.68
CA GLY A 18 7.42 -14.29 -11.94
C GLY A 18 8.49 -13.95 -10.94
N ARG A 19 8.75 -12.66 -10.75
CA ARG A 19 9.59 -12.08 -9.70
C ARG A 19 8.74 -11.17 -8.81
N LEU A 20 8.91 -11.24 -7.50
CA LEU A 20 8.27 -10.33 -6.56
C LEU A 20 9.33 -9.48 -5.86
N VAL A 21 9.13 -8.18 -5.87
CA VAL A 21 10.04 -7.23 -5.22
C VAL A 21 9.27 -6.43 -4.16
N GLY A 22 9.74 -6.48 -2.92
CA GLY A 22 9.24 -5.67 -1.83
C GLY A 22 9.73 -4.22 -1.97
N LEU A 23 8.80 -3.28 -2.21
CA LEU A 23 9.13 -1.86 -2.22
C LEU A 23 8.98 -1.28 -0.81
N TYR A 24 10.07 -0.77 -0.27
CA TYR A 24 10.13 -0.09 1.02
C TYR A 24 10.18 1.43 0.81
N PHE A 25 9.54 2.18 1.69
CA PHE A 25 9.60 3.63 1.65
C PHE A 25 11.02 4.15 1.63
N ASN A 26 11.20 5.33 1.04
CA ASN A 26 12.44 6.08 1.17
C ASN A 26 12.67 6.43 2.65
N PRO A 27 13.69 5.86 3.32
CA PRO A 27 13.91 6.10 4.75
C PRO A 27 14.35 7.53 5.06
N ASN A 28 14.73 8.30 4.03
CA ASN A 28 15.21 9.67 4.18
C ASN A 28 14.09 10.71 4.02
N VAL A 29 12.86 10.28 3.70
CA VAL A 29 11.69 11.15 3.51
C VAL A 29 10.57 10.72 4.47
N GLY A 30 9.99 11.69 5.15
CA GLY A 30 8.94 11.46 6.16
C GLY A 30 9.45 11.56 7.60
N PRO A 31 8.55 11.43 8.58
CA PRO A 31 8.85 11.66 10.00
C PRO A 31 9.46 10.41 10.68
N PHE A 32 10.47 9.82 10.07
CA PHE A 32 11.10 8.62 10.60
C PHE A 32 12.26 8.96 11.54
N ASP A 33 12.26 8.35 12.72
CA ASP A 33 13.43 8.30 13.59
C ASP A 33 14.48 7.31 13.07
N ASP A 34 15.69 7.33 13.62
CA ASP A 34 16.79 6.49 13.17
C ASP A 34 16.48 5.00 13.31
N LYS A 35 15.74 4.60 14.35
CA LYS A 35 15.31 3.22 14.56
C LYS A 35 14.38 2.75 13.45
N THR A 36 13.42 3.58 13.05
CA THR A 36 12.48 3.29 11.95
C THR A 36 13.21 3.23 10.61
N ARG A 37 14.15 4.18 10.35
CA ARG A 37 14.99 4.17 9.15
C ARG A 37 15.80 2.88 9.05
N GLN A 38 16.44 2.47 10.14
CA GLN A 38 17.17 1.21 10.18
C GLN A 38 16.24 0.02 9.98
N GLY A 39 15.08 0.01 10.61
CA GLY A 39 14.06 -1.05 10.44
C GLY A 39 13.57 -1.19 8.99
N ILE A 40 13.45 -0.09 8.24
CA ILE A 40 13.13 -0.10 6.81
C ILE A 40 14.23 -0.82 6.02
N ARG A 41 15.50 -0.50 6.26
CA ARG A 41 16.65 -1.11 5.59
C ARG A 41 16.79 -2.59 5.92
N ASP A 42 16.71 -2.94 7.21
CA ASP A 42 16.78 -4.32 7.68
C ASP A 42 15.64 -5.17 7.13
N GLY A 43 14.44 -4.58 7.04
CA GLY A 43 13.28 -5.22 6.43
C GLY A 43 13.51 -5.54 4.95
N ALA A 44 14.11 -4.62 4.21
CA ALA A 44 14.46 -4.85 2.81
C ALA A 44 15.47 -6.00 2.66
N VAL A 45 16.51 -6.04 3.49
CA VAL A 45 17.51 -7.12 3.47
C VAL A 45 16.89 -8.49 3.74
N LYS A 46 15.96 -8.57 4.69
CA LYS A 46 15.33 -9.83 5.12
C LYS A 46 14.21 -10.33 4.19
N PHE A 47 13.65 -9.45 3.36
CA PHE A 47 12.44 -9.74 2.59
C PHE A 47 12.55 -10.97 1.66
N PRO A 48 13.61 -11.16 0.87
CA PRO A 48 13.71 -12.30 -0.04
C PRO A 48 13.59 -13.65 0.68
N GLU A 49 14.35 -13.82 1.75
CA GLU A 49 14.36 -15.06 2.54
C GLU A 49 13.01 -15.29 3.27
N GLN A 50 12.39 -14.20 3.76
CA GLN A 50 11.09 -14.31 4.40
C GLN A 50 10.02 -14.80 3.43
N VAL A 51 9.97 -14.24 2.21
CA VAL A 51 8.97 -14.65 1.23
C VAL A 51 9.26 -16.06 0.72
N ALA A 52 10.53 -16.42 0.52
CA ALA A 52 10.93 -17.79 0.19
C ALA A 52 10.44 -18.78 1.24
N GLY A 53 10.66 -18.49 2.52
CA GLY A 53 10.19 -19.35 3.63
C GLY A 53 8.67 -19.48 3.69
N TRP A 54 7.91 -18.44 3.36
CA TRP A 54 6.44 -18.49 3.35
C TRP A 54 5.84 -19.19 2.13
N SER A 55 6.50 -19.06 0.98
CA SER A 55 5.96 -19.53 -0.31
C SER A 55 6.48 -20.91 -0.72
N GLY A 56 7.59 -21.34 -0.12
CA GLY A 56 8.30 -22.56 -0.56
C GLY A 56 9.01 -22.41 -1.91
N GLN A 57 9.14 -21.17 -2.42
CA GLN A 57 9.80 -20.85 -3.68
C GLN A 57 11.27 -20.46 -3.45
N PRO A 58 12.16 -20.61 -4.45
CA PRO A 58 13.55 -20.19 -4.34
C PRO A 58 13.70 -18.69 -4.04
N ALA A 59 14.65 -18.32 -3.17
CA ALA A 59 14.85 -16.95 -2.71
C ALA A 59 15.29 -15.98 -3.82
N ASP A 60 15.97 -16.46 -4.86
CA ASP A 60 16.42 -15.68 -6.02
C ASP A 60 15.25 -15.07 -6.84
N ARG A 61 14.04 -15.57 -6.64
CA ARG A 61 12.81 -15.01 -7.22
C ARG A 61 12.29 -13.79 -6.51
N PHE A 62 12.83 -13.48 -5.36
CA PHE A 62 12.38 -12.40 -4.50
C PHE A 62 13.48 -11.37 -4.33
N GLY A 63 13.12 -10.11 -4.41
CA GLY A 63 14.02 -8.99 -4.19
C GLY A 63 13.39 -7.94 -3.28
N ALA A 64 14.16 -6.96 -2.89
CA ALA A 64 13.65 -5.78 -2.23
C ALA A 64 14.40 -4.53 -2.66
N LEU A 65 13.71 -3.41 -2.68
CA LEU A 65 14.26 -2.09 -2.95
C LEU A 65 13.77 -1.11 -1.88
N THR A 66 14.67 -0.28 -1.39
CA THR A 66 14.28 0.96 -0.72
C THR A 66 14.18 2.05 -1.78
N LEU A 67 13.12 2.87 -1.71
CA LEU A 67 12.85 3.86 -2.77
C LEU A 67 13.88 5.00 -2.85
N ASP A 68 14.81 5.13 -1.90
CA ASP A 68 15.96 6.04 -1.99
C ASP A 68 17.13 5.50 -2.85
N ALA A 69 17.18 4.19 -3.06
CA ALA A 69 18.32 3.50 -3.70
C ALA A 69 17.85 2.54 -4.81
N ILE A 70 17.16 3.09 -5.82
CA ILE A 70 16.72 2.32 -6.99
C ILE A 70 17.87 2.22 -7.99
N PRO A 71 18.36 0.99 -8.29
CA PRO A 71 19.35 0.80 -9.36
C PRO A 71 18.76 1.17 -10.73
N ASP A 72 19.57 1.74 -11.61
CA ASP A 72 19.12 2.11 -12.97
C ASP A 72 18.60 0.89 -13.75
N ALA A 73 19.17 -0.28 -13.53
CA ALA A 73 18.74 -1.53 -14.16
C ALA A 73 17.30 -1.97 -13.75
N GLU A 74 16.74 -1.43 -12.68
CA GLU A 74 15.37 -1.74 -12.24
C GLU A 74 14.33 -0.78 -12.83
N LYS A 75 14.75 0.37 -13.36
CA LYS A 75 13.85 1.34 -13.97
C LYS A 75 13.20 0.79 -15.23
N GLY A 76 11.89 1.00 -15.37
CA GLY A 76 11.12 0.52 -16.52
C GLY A 76 11.01 -1.01 -16.64
N THR A 77 11.22 -1.76 -15.55
CA THR A 77 11.21 -3.24 -15.62
C THR A 77 9.98 -3.89 -15.00
N PHE A 78 9.19 -3.16 -14.19
CA PHE A 78 8.06 -3.71 -13.49
C PHE A 78 6.77 -3.66 -14.31
N ASP A 79 6.10 -4.80 -14.44
CA ASP A 79 4.79 -4.88 -15.08
C ASP A 79 3.68 -4.31 -14.17
N ARG A 80 3.79 -4.56 -12.86
CA ARG A 80 2.76 -4.19 -11.87
C ARG A 80 3.39 -3.72 -10.57
N ILE A 81 2.81 -2.69 -9.98
CA ILE A 81 3.08 -2.28 -8.60
C ILE A 81 1.75 -2.35 -7.84
N LEU A 82 1.79 -2.85 -6.62
CA LEU A 82 0.63 -2.92 -5.73
C LEU A 82 0.88 -2.06 -4.49
N VAL A 83 -0.03 -1.12 -4.23
CA VAL A 83 -0.03 -0.25 -3.04
C VAL A 83 -1.23 -0.62 -2.18
N MET A 84 -0.98 -1.46 -1.19
CA MET A 84 -2.02 -2.06 -0.37
C MET A 84 -2.10 -1.35 0.99
N ARG A 85 -3.16 -0.55 1.19
CA ARG A 85 -3.46 0.18 2.44
C ARG A 85 -2.32 1.09 2.93
N MET A 86 -1.61 1.73 1.98
CA MET A 86 -0.44 2.56 2.31
C MET A 86 -0.53 4.00 1.80
N VAL A 87 -1.54 4.32 0.96
CA VAL A 87 -1.69 5.67 0.39
C VAL A 87 -1.87 6.72 1.49
N HIS A 88 -2.69 6.42 2.51
CA HIS A 88 -2.90 7.32 3.65
C HIS A 88 -1.58 7.64 4.39
N ASN A 89 -0.67 6.66 4.51
CA ASN A 89 0.65 6.90 5.13
C ASN A 89 1.54 7.77 4.23
N MET A 90 1.57 7.51 2.93
CA MET A 90 2.30 8.36 1.99
C MET A 90 1.80 9.80 2.02
N HIS A 91 0.48 9.99 2.12
CA HIS A 91 -0.14 11.32 2.16
C HIS A 91 0.15 12.06 3.46
N ARG A 92 -0.26 11.48 4.61
CA ARG A 92 -0.14 12.15 5.93
C ARG A 92 1.29 12.41 6.38
N PHE A 93 2.26 11.65 5.87
CA PHE A 93 3.68 11.82 6.19
C PHE A 93 4.44 12.64 5.14
N GLY A 94 3.76 13.24 4.16
CA GLY A 94 4.39 14.08 3.14
C GLY A 94 5.31 13.32 2.17
N MET A 95 5.13 12.00 2.05
CA MET A 95 5.99 11.13 1.25
C MET A 95 5.45 10.84 -0.15
N ALA A 96 4.24 11.30 -0.47
CA ALA A 96 3.55 10.88 -1.69
C ALA A 96 4.32 11.26 -2.96
N PHE A 97 4.83 12.48 -3.04
CA PHE A 97 5.58 12.95 -4.20
C PHE A 97 6.81 12.09 -4.48
N ASP A 98 7.67 11.89 -3.49
CA ASP A 98 8.90 11.10 -3.66
C ASP A 98 8.58 9.65 -4.02
N ASN A 99 7.70 9.01 -3.25
CA ASN A 99 7.42 7.59 -3.46
C ASN A 99 6.69 7.31 -4.79
N LEU A 100 5.69 8.12 -5.16
CA LEU A 100 4.96 7.90 -6.42
C LEU A 100 5.81 8.21 -7.65
N THR A 101 6.68 9.24 -7.60
CA THR A 101 7.63 9.53 -8.67
C THR A 101 8.59 8.36 -8.90
N ARG A 102 9.11 7.78 -7.82
CA ARG A 102 10.01 6.63 -7.89
C ARG A 102 9.30 5.35 -8.34
N MET A 103 8.10 5.08 -7.84
CA MET A 103 7.27 3.97 -8.32
C MET A 103 6.96 4.11 -9.82
N ARG A 104 6.69 5.33 -10.28
CA ARG A 104 6.47 5.59 -11.70
C ARG A 104 7.70 5.26 -12.55
N SER A 105 8.90 5.57 -12.07
CA SER A 105 10.15 5.27 -12.78
C SER A 105 10.44 3.76 -12.89
N LEU A 106 9.96 2.96 -11.95
CA LEU A 106 10.10 1.50 -11.95
C LEU A 106 9.21 0.82 -13.00
N LEU A 107 8.02 1.38 -13.28
CA LEU A 107 7.05 0.78 -14.20
C LEU A 107 7.49 0.85 -15.65
N LYS A 108 7.26 -0.23 -16.39
CA LYS A 108 7.25 -0.24 -17.87
C LYS A 108 6.27 0.81 -18.40
N ASP A 109 6.33 1.14 -19.68
CA ASP A 109 5.43 2.12 -20.29
C ASP A 109 3.95 1.65 -20.29
N ASP A 110 3.72 0.35 -20.43
CA ASP A 110 2.42 -0.31 -20.28
C ASP A 110 2.15 -0.83 -18.86
N GLY A 111 3.06 -0.52 -17.92
CA GLY A 111 2.96 -0.93 -16.52
C GLY A 111 1.79 -0.26 -15.80
N MET A 112 1.24 -0.97 -14.81
CA MET A 112 0.09 -0.50 -14.05
C MET A 112 0.35 -0.55 -12.55
N ILE A 113 -0.32 0.35 -11.81
CA ILE A 113 -0.31 0.38 -10.36
C ILE A 113 -1.72 0.06 -9.83
N GLY A 114 -1.82 -1.00 -9.04
CA GLY A 114 -3.04 -1.37 -8.31
C GLY A 114 -3.02 -0.78 -6.90
N VAL A 115 -4.12 -0.17 -6.50
CA VAL A 115 -4.25 0.50 -5.22
C VAL A 115 -5.43 -0.07 -4.46
N GLU A 116 -5.20 -0.46 -3.21
CA GLU A 116 -6.24 -0.72 -2.23
C GLU A 116 -6.06 0.28 -1.08
N GLN A 117 -7.12 1.03 -0.76
CA GLN A 117 -7.06 2.08 0.27
C GLN A 117 -8.40 2.19 1.01
N HIS A 118 -8.36 2.42 2.32
CA HIS A 118 -9.53 2.65 3.16
C HIS A 118 -10.30 3.88 2.65
N ARG A 119 -11.59 3.69 2.36
CA ARG A 119 -12.44 4.67 1.69
C ARG A 119 -13.32 5.40 2.68
N ALA A 120 -13.17 6.73 2.75
CA ALA A 120 -14.09 7.62 3.42
C ALA A 120 -15.42 7.70 2.67
N ARG A 121 -16.52 7.93 3.38
CA ARG A 121 -17.84 8.14 2.77
C ARG A 121 -17.86 9.42 1.93
N PRO A 122 -18.67 9.49 0.87
CA PRO A 122 -18.90 10.75 0.15
C PRO A 122 -19.35 11.85 1.10
N GLY A 123 -18.76 13.04 0.97
CA GLY A 123 -19.08 14.19 1.82
C GLY A 123 -18.37 14.22 3.19
N THR A 124 -17.54 13.22 3.50
CA THR A 124 -16.70 13.25 4.72
C THR A 124 -15.78 14.48 4.67
N PRO A 125 -15.76 15.30 5.74
CA PRO A 125 -14.87 16.46 5.81
C PRO A 125 -13.39 16.06 5.66
N TYR A 126 -12.61 16.88 4.96
CA TYR A 126 -11.16 16.64 4.76
C TYR A 126 -10.41 16.47 6.09
N ALA A 127 -10.79 17.18 7.12
CA ALA A 127 -10.20 17.05 8.47
C ALA A 127 -10.25 15.61 9.02
N TYR A 128 -11.19 14.79 8.55
CA TYR A 128 -11.25 13.36 8.89
C TYR A 128 -10.66 12.46 7.78
N ALA A 129 -10.86 12.82 6.51
CA ALA A 129 -10.47 12.02 5.35
C ALA A 129 -9.07 12.36 4.81
N ASN A 130 -8.24 13.05 5.58
CA ASN A 130 -6.86 13.43 5.23
C ASN A 130 -5.81 12.31 5.40
N GLY A 131 -6.24 11.11 5.77
CA GLY A 131 -5.36 9.96 6.01
C GLY A 131 -4.94 9.75 7.47
N ASP A 132 -5.11 10.72 8.38
CA ASP A 132 -4.73 10.58 9.79
C ASP A 132 -5.55 9.50 10.51
N LYS A 133 -6.79 9.31 10.10
CA LYS A 133 -7.66 8.24 10.54
C LYS A 133 -7.61 6.98 9.66
N GLY A 134 -6.66 6.93 8.72
CA GLY A 134 -6.51 5.85 7.74
C GLY A 134 -7.41 6.00 6.52
N TYR A 135 -8.51 6.76 6.61
CA TYR A 135 -9.47 6.96 5.53
C TYR A 135 -9.09 8.12 4.62
N MET A 136 -9.37 7.93 3.33
CA MET A 136 -9.26 8.98 2.30
C MET A 136 -10.47 8.89 1.36
N THR A 137 -10.89 10.00 0.75
CA THR A 137 -11.92 9.93 -0.29
C THR A 137 -11.35 9.34 -1.56
N GLU A 138 -12.18 8.63 -2.33
CA GLU A 138 -11.76 8.07 -3.62
C GLU A 138 -11.32 9.18 -4.58
N LYS A 139 -12.02 10.32 -4.56
CA LYS A 139 -11.66 11.51 -5.34
C LYS A 139 -10.24 12.00 -5.04
N ASP A 140 -9.88 12.10 -3.76
CA ASP A 140 -8.56 12.62 -3.36
C ASP A 140 -7.44 11.64 -3.72
N VAL A 141 -7.69 10.33 -3.57
CA VAL A 141 -6.72 9.31 -4.00
C VAL A 141 -6.51 9.37 -5.51
N ILE A 142 -7.58 9.49 -6.31
CA ILE A 142 -7.47 9.61 -7.77
C ILE A 142 -6.68 10.87 -8.13
N ALA A 143 -7.04 12.03 -7.57
CA ALA A 143 -6.34 13.29 -7.82
C ALA A 143 -4.86 13.22 -7.44
N LEU A 144 -4.53 12.56 -6.32
CA LEU A 144 -3.15 12.35 -5.89
C LEU A 144 -2.35 11.58 -6.94
N PHE A 145 -2.85 10.45 -7.43
CA PHE A 145 -2.17 9.67 -8.46
C PHE A 145 -2.08 10.41 -9.80
N GLU A 146 -3.14 11.12 -10.19
CA GLU A 146 -3.15 11.91 -11.42
C GLU A 146 -2.14 13.05 -11.40
N ALA A 147 -1.97 13.72 -10.27
CA ALA A 147 -0.95 14.75 -10.09
C ALA A 147 0.49 14.21 -10.23
N HIS A 148 0.69 12.88 -10.04
CA HIS A 148 1.99 12.21 -10.15
C HIS A 148 2.19 11.44 -11.47
N GLY A 149 1.43 11.79 -12.52
CA GLY A 149 1.63 11.24 -13.86
C GLY A 149 0.99 9.88 -14.08
N PHE A 150 -0.05 9.55 -13.33
CA PHE A 150 -0.89 8.39 -13.58
C PHE A 150 -2.25 8.79 -14.15
N GLN A 151 -2.98 7.83 -14.68
CA GLN A 151 -4.36 7.98 -15.12
C GLN A 151 -5.18 6.80 -14.63
N LEU A 152 -6.35 7.08 -14.07
CA LEU A 152 -7.27 6.03 -13.67
C LEU A 152 -7.68 5.17 -14.87
N ALA A 153 -7.50 3.86 -14.76
CA ALA A 153 -7.82 2.86 -15.77
C ALA A 153 -8.98 1.95 -15.36
N GLY A 154 -9.25 1.81 -14.07
CA GLY A 154 -10.35 0.96 -13.60
C GLY A 154 -10.65 1.10 -12.11
N ARG A 155 -11.81 0.60 -11.73
CA ARG A 155 -12.31 0.52 -10.36
C ARG A 155 -12.90 -0.87 -10.10
N SER A 156 -12.81 -1.33 -8.84
CA SER A 156 -13.50 -2.53 -8.40
C SER A 156 -14.13 -2.29 -7.03
N GLN A 157 -15.24 -2.96 -6.77
CA GLN A 157 -15.90 -2.97 -5.47
C GLN A 157 -15.61 -4.27 -4.68
N ALA A 158 -14.62 -5.05 -5.11
CA ALA A 158 -14.28 -6.32 -4.46
C ALA A 158 -13.97 -6.22 -2.97
N ASN A 159 -13.45 -5.04 -2.54
CA ASN A 159 -13.12 -4.76 -1.14
C ASN A 159 -14.09 -3.75 -0.49
N ALA A 160 -15.24 -3.51 -1.10
CA ALA A 160 -16.25 -2.62 -0.52
C ALA A 160 -16.92 -3.28 0.69
N ASN A 161 -17.08 -2.52 1.75
CA ASN A 161 -17.84 -2.92 2.93
C ASN A 161 -18.84 -1.84 3.33
N PRO A 162 -20.10 -1.93 2.91
CA PRO A 162 -21.12 -0.95 3.26
C PRO A 162 -21.46 -0.93 4.76
N ALA A 163 -21.09 -1.95 5.52
CA ALA A 163 -21.30 -1.99 6.97
C ALA A 163 -20.33 -1.09 7.75
N ASP A 164 -19.18 -0.69 7.15
CA ASP A 164 -18.25 0.25 7.76
C ASP A 164 -18.78 1.68 7.61
N PRO A 165 -19.13 2.39 8.72
CA PRO A 165 -19.58 3.78 8.64
C PRO A 165 -18.44 4.77 8.30
N ALA A 166 -17.18 4.35 8.45
CA ALA A 166 -15.96 5.13 8.19
C ALA A 166 -15.90 6.46 8.96
N ASP A 167 -16.36 6.47 10.23
CA ASP A 167 -16.43 7.64 11.11
C ASP A 167 -15.87 7.37 12.51
N TRP A 168 -15.09 6.32 12.67
CA TRP A 168 -14.53 5.89 13.95
C TRP A 168 -13.60 6.95 14.57
N PRO A 169 -13.79 7.32 15.87
CA PRO A 169 -12.92 8.28 16.53
C PRO A 169 -11.42 7.91 16.47
N ASP A 170 -11.12 6.61 16.59
CA ASP A 170 -9.75 6.08 16.50
C ASP A 170 -9.36 5.66 15.08
N GLY A 171 -10.18 6.01 14.08
CA GLY A 171 -9.93 5.68 12.69
C GLY A 171 -10.12 4.20 12.36
N VAL A 172 -9.62 3.82 11.20
CA VAL A 172 -9.73 2.48 10.63
C VAL A 172 -9.20 1.36 11.54
N TRP A 173 -8.25 1.68 12.40
CA TRP A 173 -7.64 0.72 13.34
C TRP A 173 -8.60 0.22 14.42
N THR A 174 -9.78 0.82 14.57
CA THR A 174 -10.88 0.30 15.41
C THR A 174 -11.35 -1.06 14.93
N LEU A 175 -11.37 -1.27 13.62
CA LEU A 175 -11.85 -2.49 12.96
C LEU A 175 -10.78 -3.58 12.84
N PRO A 176 -11.18 -4.83 12.46
CA PRO A 176 -10.23 -5.89 12.12
C PRO A 176 -9.26 -5.47 10.98
N PRO A 177 -8.06 -6.02 10.96
CA PRO A 177 -7.46 -6.94 11.91
C PRO A 177 -6.80 -6.24 13.12
N ALA A 178 -6.82 -4.89 13.15
CA ALA A 178 -6.07 -4.12 14.14
C ALA A 178 -6.69 -4.17 15.54
N PHE A 179 -8.02 -4.04 15.65
CA PHE A 179 -8.74 -4.03 16.93
C PHE A 179 -8.08 -3.14 17.97
N ALA A 180 -7.84 -1.86 17.66
CA ALA A 180 -7.12 -0.92 18.52
C ALA A 180 -7.75 -0.80 19.93
N LYS A 181 -9.05 -1.06 20.06
CA LYS A 181 -9.77 -1.09 21.33
C LYS A 181 -9.71 -2.43 22.05
N LYS A 182 -8.95 -3.39 21.53
CA LYS A 182 -8.80 -4.75 22.09
C LYS A 182 -10.16 -5.44 22.27
N ASP A 183 -10.55 -5.69 23.53
CA ASP A 183 -11.77 -6.43 23.85
C ASP A 183 -13.02 -5.52 24.00
N VAL A 184 -12.84 -4.19 23.98
CA VAL A 184 -13.98 -3.25 24.07
C VAL A 184 -14.78 -3.31 22.79
N ASP A 185 -16.07 -3.66 22.89
CA ASP A 185 -17.02 -3.80 21.78
C ASP A 185 -16.54 -4.72 20.65
N ARG A 186 -15.64 -5.66 20.94
CA ARG A 186 -14.97 -6.49 19.94
C ARG A 186 -15.97 -7.22 19.04
N ALA A 187 -17.01 -7.84 19.61
CA ALA A 187 -18.01 -8.54 18.83
C ALA A 187 -18.74 -7.64 17.81
N ARG A 188 -18.96 -6.37 18.15
CA ARG A 188 -19.52 -5.37 17.24
C ARG A 188 -18.57 -5.11 16.06
N TYR A 189 -17.27 -4.93 16.32
CA TYR A 189 -16.30 -4.67 15.26
C TYR A 189 -16.04 -5.91 14.40
N GLU A 190 -16.07 -7.09 14.98
CA GLU A 190 -16.00 -8.36 14.23
C GLU A 190 -17.21 -8.53 13.29
N ALA A 191 -18.41 -8.18 13.74
CA ALA A 191 -19.62 -8.24 12.93
C ALA A 191 -19.61 -7.26 11.73
N ILE A 192 -18.94 -6.11 11.86
CA ILE A 192 -18.73 -5.16 10.77
C ILE A 192 -17.68 -5.71 9.78
N GLY A 193 -16.65 -6.36 10.30
CA GLY A 193 -15.53 -6.86 9.51
C GLY A 193 -14.48 -5.78 9.21
N GLU A 194 -13.68 -6.01 8.18
CA GLU A 194 -12.67 -5.05 7.74
C GLU A 194 -13.31 -3.78 7.17
N SER A 195 -12.55 -2.68 7.15
CA SER A 195 -12.99 -1.38 6.65
C SER A 195 -13.48 -1.43 5.20
N ASP A 196 -14.33 -0.46 4.84
CA ASP A 196 -14.64 -0.17 3.43
C ASP A 196 -13.39 0.28 2.69
N ARG A 197 -13.11 -0.33 1.54
CA ARG A 197 -11.89 -0.07 0.76
C ARG A 197 -12.20 0.12 -0.71
N MET A 198 -11.64 1.19 -1.27
CA MET A 198 -11.58 1.37 -2.71
C MET A 198 -10.50 0.47 -3.30
N THR A 199 -10.75 -0.06 -4.48
CA THR A 199 -9.77 -0.80 -5.30
C THR A 199 -9.68 -0.10 -6.64
N LEU A 200 -8.52 0.49 -6.94
CA LEU A 200 -8.30 1.32 -8.11
C LEU A 200 -7.14 0.77 -8.93
N LEU A 201 -7.24 0.91 -10.24
CA LEU A 201 -6.17 0.57 -11.17
C LEU A 201 -5.77 1.84 -11.93
N PHE A 202 -4.49 2.13 -11.95
CA PHE A 202 -3.92 3.27 -12.68
C PHE A 202 -2.92 2.76 -13.71
N ARG A 203 -2.85 3.46 -14.85
CA ARG A 203 -1.79 3.33 -15.84
C ARG A 203 -0.87 4.55 -15.80
N LYS A 204 0.37 4.37 -16.21
CA LYS A 204 1.32 5.45 -16.44
C LYS A 204 0.79 6.36 -17.56
N ARG A 205 0.84 7.68 -17.37
CA ARG A 205 0.63 8.62 -18.48
C ARG A 205 1.89 8.65 -19.34
N PRO A 206 1.75 8.82 -20.66
CA PRO A 206 2.87 9.07 -21.55
C PRO A 206 3.74 10.25 -21.12
#